data_4a78a6de364713638ab3b553704fbaf2
#
_entry.id   4a78a6de364713638ab3b553704fbaf2
#
_cell.length_a   1.000
_cell.length_b   1.000
_cell.length_c   1.000
_cell.angle_alpha   90.00
_cell.angle_beta   90.00
_cell.angle_gamma   90.00
#
_symmetry.space_group_name_H-M   'P 1'
#
loop_
_entity.id
_entity.type
_entity.pdbx_description
1 polymer ?
#
loop_
_entity_poly.entity_id
_entity_poly.type
_entity_poly.pdbx_seq_one_letter_code
_entity_poly.pdbx_strand_id
1 'polypeptide(L)'
;RRQRQMCIRDRLYTYFKSKDEIYLAVVESELDILSDMMKRVAEKNMSPDEKLLEMIYTRLDAVKEVVYRNGTLRAYFFRDIWRVEKVRKKFDAKEVQLFKAVLLEGQAKGVFHIDDVEMTADLIHYCVKGIEVPYIRGHIGAHLDEDTRNKYVANIVFGALHRTEI
;
A
#
# COMPACT_ATOMS: atom_id res chain seq x y z
N ARG A 1 8.02 36.46 12.21
CA ARG A 1 7.42 35.31 11.51
C ARG A 1 7.85 35.22 10.04
N ARG A 2 7.79 36.32 9.25
CA ARG A 2 8.20 36.32 7.82
C ARG A 2 9.68 35.96 7.60
N GLN A 3 10.60 36.45 8.41
CA GLN A 3 12.05 36.17 8.29
C GLN A 3 12.40 34.70 8.59
N ARG A 4 11.75 34.06 9.59
CA ARG A 4 11.95 32.60 9.86
C ARG A 4 11.44 31.72 8.73
N GLN A 5 10.33 32.07 8.12
CA GLN A 5 9.78 31.33 6.98
C GLN A 5 10.66 31.46 5.73
N MET A 6 11.27 32.61 5.50
CA MET A 6 12.22 32.81 4.41
C MET A 6 13.48 31.96 4.57
N CYS A 7 14.04 31.89 5.78
CA CYS A 7 15.23 31.09 6.07
C CYS A 7 14.99 29.56 5.93
N ILE A 8 13.82 29.06 6.31
CA ILE A 8 13.44 27.65 6.12
C ILE A 8 13.26 27.34 4.64
N ARG A 9 12.60 28.20 3.90
CA ARG A 9 12.38 28.07 2.47
C ARG A 9 13.69 28.06 1.69
N ASP A 10 14.60 28.99 2.01
CA ASP A 10 15.91 29.10 1.34
C ASP A 10 16.77 27.86 1.61
N ARG A 11 16.73 27.29 2.83
CA ARG A 11 17.40 26.04 3.15
C ARG A 11 16.81 24.86 2.38
N LEU A 12 15.50 24.75 2.25
CA LEU A 12 14.86 23.67 1.47
C LEU A 12 15.29 23.71 0.00
N TYR A 13 15.34 24.91 -0.60
CA TYR A 13 15.77 25.08 -1.98
C TYR A 13 17.29 24.94 -2.21
N THR A 14 18.08 24.82 -1.14
CA THR A 14 19.49 24.40 -1.23
C THR A 14 19.60 22.90 -1.53
N TYR A 15 18.65 22.09 -1.04
CA TYR A 15 18.65 20.63 -1.22
C TYR A 15 17.71 20.16 -2.36
N PHE A 16 16.66 20.91 -2.65
CA PHE A 16 15.66 20.56 -3.66
C PHE A 16 15.55 21.67 -4.71
N LYS A 17 15.69 21.30 -5.98
CA LYS A 17 15.64 22.26 -7.11
C LYS A 17 14.23 22.75 -7.42
N SER A 18 13.20 22.05 -6.96
CA SER A 18 11.80 22.36 -7.26
C SER A 18 10.85 21.88 -6.16
N LYS A 19 9.60 22.40 -6.18
CA LYS A 19 8.52 21.90 -5.33
C LYS A 19 8.18 20.44 -5.66
N ASP A 20 8.32 20.04 -6.91
CA ASP A 20 8.06 18.67 -7.35
C ASP A 20 9.07 17.69 -6.75
N GLU A 21 10.35 18.08 -6.65
CA GLU A 21 11.37 17.27 -5.97
C GLU A 21 11.06 17.09 -4.48
N ILE A 22 10.63 18.15 -3.80
CA ILE A 22 10.20 18.07 -2.40
C ILE A 22 9.00 17.12 -2.28
N TYR A 23 8.02 17.24 -3.19
CA TYR A 23 6.86 16.37 -3.20
C TYR A 23 7.23 14.90 -3.36
N LEU A 24 8.08 14.58 -4.34
CA LEU A 24 8.52 13.20 -4.60
C LEU A 24 9.34 12.63 -3.43
N ALA A 25 10.17 13.44 -2.78
CA ALA A 25 10.91 13.04 -1.58
C ALA A 25 9.98 12.73 -0.40
N VAL A 26 8.90 13.51 -0.22
CA VAL A 26 7.87 13.21 0.78
C VAL A 26 7.15 11.91 0.45
N VAL A 27 6.76 11.70 -0.81
CA VAL A 27 6.13 10.43 -1.25
C VAL A 27 7.06 9.25 -1.00
N GLU A 28 8.35 9.36 -1.35
CA GLU A 28 9.34 8.29 -1.12
C GLU A 28 9.46 7.97 0.38
N SER A 29 9.53 8.98 1.23
CA SER A 29 9.59 8.81 2.69
C SER A 29 8.34 8.10 3.24
N GLU A 30 7.15 8.46 2.78
CA GLU A 30 5.90 7.81 3.21
C GLU A 30 5.82 6.36 2.71
N LEU A 31 6.34 6.07 1.51
CA LEU A 31 6.43 4.70 0.99
C LEU A 31 7.45 3.83 1.76
N ASP A 32 8.56 4.40 2.21
CA ASP A 32 9.50 3.68 3.07
C ASP A 32 8.87 3.36 4.44
N ILE A 33 8.14 4.31 5.04
CA ILE A 33 7.39 4.08 6.28
C ILE A 33 6.36 2.96 6.08
N LEU A 34 5.60 3.00 4.99
CA LEU A 34 4.62 1.97 4.67
C LEU A 34 5.29 0.59 4.48
N SER A 35 6.43 0.54 3.78
CA SER A 35 7.21 -0.69 3.61
C SER A 35 7.60 -1.31 4.96
N ASP A 36 8.03 -0.48 5.92
CA ASP A 36 8.38 -0.93 7.26
C ASP A 36 7.15 -1.39 8.06
N MET A 37 5.99 -0.72 7.89
CA MET A 37 4.73 -1.17 8.51
C MET A 37 4.32 -2.55 7.99
N MET A 38 4.32 -2.76 6.68
CA MET A 38 3.97 -4.04 6.07
C MET A 38 4.94 -5.15 6.49
N LYS A 39 6.25 -4.85 6.55
CA LYS A 39 7.25 -5.81 7.04
C LYS A 39 6.96 -6.24 8.48
N ARG A 40 6.64 -5.30 9.37
CA ARG A 40 6.26 -5.62 10.75
C ARG A 40 5.03 -6.53 10.82
N VAL A 41 4.05 -6.34 9.95
CA VAL A 41 2.88 -7.22 9.87
C VAL A 41 3.30 -8.62 9.43
N ALA A 42 4.13 -8.74 8.38
CA ALA A 42 4.63 -10.03 7.89
C ALA A 42 5.44 -10.82 8.96
N GLU A 43 6.11 -10.11 9.88
CA GLU A 43 6.90 -10.68 10.97
C GLU A 43 6.10 -10.99 12.25
N LYS A 44 4.81 -10.64 12.31
CA LYS A 44 3.95 -10.94 13.46
C LYS A 44 3.77 -12.45 13.66
N ASN A 45 3.60 -12.85 14.93
CA ASN A 45 3.22 -14.22 15.26
C ASN A 45 1.70 -14.40 15.15
N MET A 46 1.22 -14.54 13.92
CA MET A 46 -0.18 -14.76 13.58
C MET A 46 -0.29 -15.69 12.37
N SER A 47 -1.49 -16.15 12.04
CA SER A 47 -1.69 -17.03 10.89
C SER A 47 -1.40 -16.33 9.56
N PRO A 48 -0.95 -17.03 8.51
CA PRO A 48 -0.63 -16.45 7.21
C PRO A 48 -1.80 -15.72 6.53
N ASP A 49 -3.01 -16.21 6.72
CA ASP A 49 -4.24 -15.59 6.22
C ASP A 49 -4.52 -14.26 6.93
N GLU A 50 -4.40 -14.20 8.25
CA GLU A 50 -4.50 -12.97 9.03
C GLU A 50 -3.41 -11.95 8.62
N LYS A 51 -2.14 -12.42 8.44
CA LYS A 51 -1.06 -11.56 7.96
C LYS A 51 -1.39 -10.94 6.61
N LEU A 52 -1.86 -11.75 5.67
CA LEU A 52 -2.18 -11.29 4.32
C LEU A 52 -3.25 -10.21 4.33
N LEU A 53 -4.33 -10.40 5.08
CA LEU A 53 -5.38 -9.41 5.22
C LEU A 53 -4.88 -8.14 5.91
N GLU A 54 -4.18 -8.27 7.02
CA GLU A 54 -3.65 -7.12 7.75
C GLU A 54 -2.67 -6.32 6.89
N MET A 55 -1.86 -6.98 6.05
CA MET A 55 -0.98 -6.30 5.10
C MET A 55 -1.77 -5.49 4.06
N ILE A 56 -2.83 -6.08 3.49
CA ILE A 56 -3.69 -5.40 2.52
C ILE A 56 -4.34 -4.15 3.14
N TYR A 57 -4.90 -4.26 4.34
CA TYR A 57 -5.51 -3.12 5.03
C TYR A 57 -4.48 -2.07 5.43
N THR A 58 -3.36 -2.48 6.03
CA THR A 58 -2.26 -1.58 6.39
C THR A 58 -1.85 -0.74 5.19
N ARG A 59 -1.75 -1.36 4.02
CA ARG A 59 -1.37 -0.70 2.78
C ARG A 59 -2.43 0.31 2.31
N LEU A 60 -3.69 -0.08 2.29
CA LEU A 60 -4.78 0.77 1.82
C LEU A 60 -5.05 1.95 2.77
N ASP A 61 -5.06 1.69 4.07
CA ASP A 61 -5.33 2.71 5.09
C ASP A 61 -4.18 3.71 5.22
N ALA A 62 -2.93 3.25 5.19
CA ALA A 62 -1.78 4.15 5.24
C ALA A 62 -1.76 5.13 4.07
N VAL A 63 -2.00 4.66 2.84
CA VAL A 63 -2.06 5.55 1.66
C VAL A 63 -3.23 6.51 1.76
N LYS A 64 -4.39 6.04 2.21
CA LYS A 64 -5.58 6.88 2.44
C LYS A 64 -5.28 7.97 3.46
N GLU A 65 -4.68 7.62 4.61
CA GLU A 65 -4.33 8.57 5.66
C GLU A 65 -3.36 9.65 5.15
N VAL A 66 -2.29 9.26 4.45
CA VAL A 66 -1.32 10.19 3.88
C VAL A 66 -1.98 11.17 2.92
N VAL A 67 -2.85 10.68 2.03
CA VAL A 67 -3.57 11.51 1.05
C VAL A 67 -4.55 12.47 1.75
N TYR A 68 -5.22 12.05 2.81
CA TYR A 68 -6.16 12.91 3.55
C TYR A 68 -5.46 13.90 4.47
N ARG A 69 -4.41 13.49 5.16
CA ARG A 69 -3.63 14.35 6.07
C ARG A 69 -2.97 15.53 5.35
N ASN A 70 -2.56 15.31 4.11
CA ASN A 70 -1.84 16.27 3.29
C ASN A 70 -2.68 16.70 2.08
N GLY A 71 -3.57 17.69 2.24
CA GLY A 71 -4.42 18.21 1.16
C GLY A 71 -3.67 18.58 -0.13
N THR A 72 -2.43 19.08 0.00
CA THR A 72 -1.54 19.35 -1.13
C THR A 72 -1.09 18.05 -1.82
N LEU A 73 -0.76 17.00 -1.05
CA LEU A 73 -0.41 15.69 -1.60
C LEU A 73 -1.57 15.06 -2.37
N ARG A 74 -2.80 15.24 -1.90
CA ARG A 74 -4.00 14.77 -2.58
C ARG A 74 -4.13 15.36 -4.00
N ALA A 75 -3.96 16.67 -4.13
CA ALA A 75 -4.05 17.35 -5.43
C ALA A 75 -2.96 16.88 -6.39
N TYR A 76 -1.72 16.70 -5.89
CA TYR A 76 -0.59 16.21 -6.69
C TYR A 76 -0.71 14.74 -7.03
N PHE A 77 -1.15 13.88 -6.11
CA PHE A 77 -1.33 12.45 -6.32
C PHE A 77 -2.27 12.14 -7.49
N PHE A 78 -3.38 12.86 -7.59
CA PHE A 78 -4.33 12.68 -8.69
C PHE A 78 -3.94 13.39 -9.99
N ARG A 79 -3.04 14.39 -9.94
CA ARG A 79 -2.64 15.17 -11.10
C ARG A 79 -1.49 14.55 -11.88
N ASP A 80 -0.53 13.93 -11.19
CA ASP A 80 0.70 13.44 -11.81
C ASP A 80 1.08 12.02 -11.33
N ILE A 81 0.18 11.09 -11.61
CA ILE A 81 0.32 9.69 -11.21
C ILE A 81 1.59 9.04 -11.79
N TRP A 82 2.05 9.47 -12.97
CA TRP A 82 3.23 8.92 -13.63
C TRP A 82 4.53 9.19 -12.88
N ARG A 83 4.65 10.34 -12.23
CA ARG A 83 5.81 10.66 -11.40
C ARG A 83 5.79 9.85 -10.11
N VAL A 84 4.62 9.71 -9.51
CA VAL A 84 4.42 8.86 -8.32
C VAL A 84 4.77 7.41 -8.66
N GLU A 85 4.33 6.89 -9.81
CA GLU A 85 4.66 5.54 -10.26
C GLU A 85 6.17 5.28 -10.37
N LYS A 86 6.94 6.28 -10.83
CA LYS A 86 8.40 6.14 -10.91
C LYS A 86 9.05 5.96 -9.53
N VAL A 87 8.58 6.71 -8.53
CA VAL A 87 9.09 6.62 -7.14
C VAL A 87 8.62 5.33 -6.47
N ARG A 88 7.41 4.86 -6.79
CA ARG A 88 6.82 3.65 -6.22
C ARG A 88 7.50 2.34 -6.62
N LYS A 89 8.22 2.27 -7.74
CA LYS A 89 8.81 1.02 -8.23
C LYS A 89 9.59 0.23 -7.19
N LYS A 90 10.37 0.93 -6.35
CA LYS A 90 11.13 0.31 -5.26
C LYS A 90 10.24 -0.26 -4.18
N PHE A 91 9.17 0.46 -3.82
CA PHE A 91 8.15 0.00 -2.89
C PHE A 91 7.38 -1.19 -3.45
N ASP A 92 6.89 -1.09 -4.69
CA ASP A 92 6.12 -2.13 -5.36
C ASP A 92 6.90 -3.46 -5.38
N ALA A 93 8.20 -3.42 -5.70
CA ALA A 93 9.06 -4.61 -5.67
C ALA A 93 9.18 -5.22 -4.26
N LYS A 94 9.33 -4.41 -3.22
CA LYS A 94 9.38 -4.87 -1.82
C LYS A 94 8.04 -5.46 -1.39
N GLU A 95 6.94 -4.82 -1.76
CA GLU A 95 5.58 -5.27 -1.44
C GLU A 95 5.30 -6.66 -2.00
N VAL A 96 5.61 -6.90 -3.29
CA VAL A 96 5.49 -8.22 -3.91
C VAL A 96 6.30 -9.28 -3.16
N GLN A 97 7.55 -8.97 -2.75
CA GLN A 97 8.36 -9.92 -1.98
C GLN A 97 7.76 -10.23 -0.60
N LEU A 98 7.14 -9.26 0.06
CA LEU A 98 6.47 -9.47 1.34
C LEU A 98 5.21 -10.35 1.17
N PHE A 99 4.39 -10.10 0.15
CA PHE A 99 3.27 -10.99 -0.18
C PHE A 99 3.74 -12.41 -0.48
N LYS A 100 4.77 -12.56 -1.32
CA LYS A 100 5.36 -13.84 -1.66
C LYS A 100 5.82 -14.61 -0.41
N ALA A 101 6.48 -13.95 0.54
CA ALA A 101 6.93 -14.56 1.78
C ALA A 101 5.76 -15.11 2.63
N VAL A 102 4.68 -14.33 2.77
CA VAL A 102 3.48 -14.75 3.52
C VAL A 102 2.74 -15.89 2.80
N LEU A 103 2.66 -15.84 1.47
CA LEU A 103 2.04 -16.91 0.67
C LEU A 103 2.81 -18.22 0.79
N LEU A 104 4.15 -18.19 0.73
CA LEU A 104 5.01 -19.36 0.94
C LEU A 104 4.86 -19.92 2.37
N GLU A 105 4.80 -19.05 3.38
CA GLU A 105 4.53 -19.47 4.76
C GLU A 105 3.19 -20.18 4.86
N GLY A 106 2.14 -19.63 4.23
CA GLY A 106 0.80 -20.22 4.24
C GLY A 106 0.75 -21.56 3.50
N GLN A 107 1.45 -21.69 2.38
CA GLN A 107 1.58 -22.95 1.65
C GLN A 107 2.32 -24.02 2.49
N ALA A 108 3.42 -23.63 3.14
CA ALA A 108 4.18 -24.53 3.99
C ALA A 108 3.39 -24.99 5.23
N LYS A 109 2.46 -24.18 5.74
CA LYS A 109 1.56 -24.52 6.84
C LYS A 109 0.25 -25.19 6.40
N GLY A 110 0.05 -25.42 5.10
CA GLY A 110 -1.17 -26.00 4.55
C GLY A 110 -2.41 -25.10 4.65
N VAL A 111 -2.21 -23.78 4.86
CA VAL A 111 -3.29 -22.78 4.91
C VAL A 111 -3.75 -22.37 3.51
N PHE A 112 -2.79 -22.28 2.57
CA PHE A 112 -3.05 -21.93 1.17
C PHE A 112 -2.71 -23.06 0.22
N HIS A 113 -3.51 -23.19 -0.84
CA HIS A 113 -3.26 -24.06 -1.98
C HIS A 113 -3.01 -23.18 -3.20
N ILE A 114 -1.74 -23.04 -3.59
CA ILE A 114 -1.29 -22.09 -4.62
C ILE A 114 -0.39 -22.84 -5.59
N ASP A 115 -0.73 -22.83 -6.88
CA ASP A 115 0.07 -23.46 -7.92
C ASP A 115 1.30 -22.63 -8.27
N ASP A 116 1.14 -21.31 -8.39
CA ASP A 116 2.20 -20.35 -8.70
C ASP A 116 2.17 -19.19 -7.70
N VAL A 117 3.08 -19.22 -6.74
CA VAL A 117 3.17 -18.21 -5.68
C VAL A 117 3.62 -16.86 -6.24
N GLU A 118 4.47 -16.83 -7.28
CA GLU A 118 4.96 -15.61 -7.89
C GLU A 118 3.84 -14.87 -8.61
N MET A 119 3.13 -15.57 -9.48
CA MET A 119 1.94 -15.04 -10.16
C MET A 119 0.87 -14.59 -9.18
N THR A 120 0.62 -15.34 -8.11
CA THR A 120 -0.37 -15.01 -7.09
C THR A 120 0.02 -13.73 -6.34
N ALA A 121 1.30 -13.58 -5.97
CA ALA A 121 1.78 -12.36 -5.31
C ALA A 121 1.65 -11.12 -6.22
N ASP A 122 1.99 -11.25 -7.49
CA ASP A 122 1.82 -10.20 -8.49
C ASP A 122 0.35 -9.82 -8.66
N LEU A 123 -0.56 -10.80 -8.76
CA LEU A 123 -2.00 -10.55 -8.88
C LEU A 123 -2.55 -9.82 -7.66
N ILE A 124 -2.18 -10.23 -6.45
CA ILE A 124 -2.58 -9.53 -5.21
C ILE A 124 -2.07 -8.10 -5.23
N HIS A 125 -0.79 -7.88 -5.55
CA HIS A 125 -0.21 -6.55 -5.66
C HIS A 125 -1.00 -5.66 -6.63
N TYR A 126 -1.24 -6.10 -7.85
CA TYR A 126 -1.96 -5.32 -8.86
C TYR A 126 -3.44 -5.13 -8.51
N CYS A 127 -4.09 -6.10 -7.89
CA CYS A 127 -5.46 -5.94 -7.39
C CYS A 127 -5.53 -4.85 -6.31
N VAL A 128 -4.65 -4.89 -5.30
CA VAL A 128 -4.59 -3.89 -4.23
C VAL A 128 -4.27 -2.50 -4.81
N LYS A 129 -3.33 -2.42 -5.74
CA LYS A 129 -2.98 -1.19 -6.43
C LYS A 129 -4.15 -0.63 -7.26
N GLY A 130 -4.90 -1.50 -7.93
CA GLY A 130 -6.07 -1.11 -8.73
C GLY A 130 -7.22 -0.55 -7.90
N ILE A 131 -7.45 -1.07 -6.70
CA ILE A 131 -8.50 -0.59 -5.81
C ILE A 131 -8.11 0.61 -4.95
N GLU A 132 -6.83 1.01 -4.93
CA GLU A 132 -6.32 2.10 -4.10
C GLU A 132 -7.07 3.41 -4.31
N VAL A 133 -7.21 3.88 -5.55
CA VAL A 133 -7.88 5.14 -5.86
C VAL A 133 -9.37 5.11 -5.48
N PRO A 134 -10.18 4.11 -5.88
CA PRO A 134 -11.56 4.01 -5.41
C PRO A 134 -11.70 3.84 -3.90
N TYR A 135 -10.75 3.17 -3.23
CA TYR A 135 -10.72 3.06 -1.77
C TYR A 135 -10.49 4.42 -1.10
N ILE A 136 -9.49 5.18 -1.55
CA ILE A 136 -9.20 6.53 -1.06
C ILE A 136 -10.41 7.47 -1.25
N ARG A 137 -11.10 7.35 -2.38
CA ARG A 137 -12.29 8.16 -2.67
C ARG A 137 -13.56 7.72 -1.93
N GLY A 138 -13.51 6.62 -1.20
CA GLY A 138 -14.66 6.05 -0.51
C GLY A 138 -15.72 5.46 -1.45
N HIS A 139 -15.34 5.06 -2.67
CA HIS A 139 -16.26 4.45 -3.64
C HIS A 139 -16.49 2.95 -3.38
N ILE A 140 -15.54 2.28 -2.70
CA ILE A 140 -15.65 0.87 -2.39
C ILE A 140 -16.42 0.68 -1.09
N GLY A 141 -17.57 0.02 -1.18
CA GLY A 141 -18.38 -0.31 -0.01
C GLY A 141 -18.90 0.92 0.75
N ALA A 142 -19.16 2.04 0.05
CA ALA A 142 -19.63 3.29 0.68
C ALA A 142 -20.94 3.15 1.46
N HIS A 143 -21.74 2.12 1.15
CA HIS A 143 -23.01 1.78 1.78
C HIS A 143 -22.86 0.71 2.90
N LEU A 144 -21.65 0.20 3.13
CA LEU A 144 -21.36 -0.83 4.11
C LEU A 144 -20.56 -0.24 5.28
N ASP A 145 -20.78 -0.80 6.47
CA ASP A 145 -19.86 -0.60 7.59
C ASP A 145 -18.51 -1.25 7.31
N GLU A 146 -17.52 -0.89 8.11
CA GLU A 146 -16.13 -1.33 7.92
C GLU A 146 -15.97 -2.84 8.07
N ASP A 147 -16.62 -3.44 9.06
CA ASP A 147 -16.56 -4.88 9.34
C ASP A 147 -17.15 -5.71 8.20
N THR A 148 -18.28 -5.27 7.67
CA THR A 148 -18.93 -5.92 6.53
C THR A 148 -18.07 -5.80 5.28
N ARG A 149 -17.51 -4.63 4.99
CA ARG A 149 -16.61 -4.41 3.87
C ARG A 149 -15.37 -5.31 3.95
N ASN A 150 -14.78 -5.41 5.15
CA ASN A 150 -13.62 -6.25 5.39
C ASN A 150 -13.92 -7.74 5.15
N LYS A 151 -15.08 -8.22 5.56
CA LYS A 151 -15.55 -9.60 5.26
C LYS A 151 -15.62 -9.86 3.76
N TYR A 152 -16.15 -8.93 2.96
CA TYR A 152 -16.20 -9.08 1.50
C TYR A 152 -14.80 -9.16 0.88
N VAL A 153 -13.87 -8.31 1.29
CA VAL A 153 -12.48 -8.34 0.81
C VAL A 153 -11.84 -9.68 1.18
N ALA A 154 -11.98 -10.13 2.43
CA ALA A 154 -11.49 -11.41 2.89
C ALA A 154 -12.04 -12.58 2.05
N ASN A 155 -13.34 -12.61 1.80
CA ASN A 155 -13.99 -13.68 1.02
C ASN A 155 -13.47 -13.72 -0.41
N ILE A 156 -13.22 -12.57 -1.05
CA ILE A 156 -12.66 -12.52 -2.40
C ILE A 156 -11.21 -13.02 -2.41
N VAL A 157 -10.38 -12.52 -1.49
CA VAL A 157 -8.96 -12.91 -1.41
C VAL A 157 -8.84 -14.41 -1.09
N PHE A 158 -9.55 -14.90 -0.08
CA PHE A 158 -9.47 -16.32 0.32
C PHE A 158 -10.19 -17.26 -0.64
N GLY A 159 -11.29 -16.83 -1.26
CA GLY A 159 -11.94 -17.60 -2.30
C GLY A 159 -11.02 -17.91 -3.48
N ALA A 160 -10.07 -17.03 -3.78
CA ALA A 160 -9.05 -17.27 -4.79
C ALA A 160 -7.92 -18.20 -4.33
N LEU A 161 -7.61 -18.21 -3.01
CA LEU A 161 -6.47 -18.94 -2.44
C LEU A 161 -6.83 -20.35 -1.91
N HIS A 162 -8.12 -20.63 -1.64
CA HIS A 162 -8.61 -21.89 -1.09
C HIS A 162 -9.33 -22.78 -2.10
N ARG A 163 -9.29 -22.46 -3.39
CA ARG A 163 -9.95 -23.27 -4.40
C ARG A 163 -9.24 -24.61 -4.57
N THR A 164 -9.72 -25.62 -3.86
CA THR A 164 -9.52 -27.02 -4.23
C THR A 164 -10.31 -27.26 -5.51
N GLU A 165 -9.57 -27.63 -6.59
CA GLU A 165 -9.98 -28.22 -7.86
C GLU A 165 -11.35 -27.82 -8.46
N ILE A 166 -11.29 -27.32 -9.69
CA ILE A 166 -12.37 -27.46 -10.68
C ILE A 166 -12.26 -28.84 -11.31
#